data_0d4172e10f6239a0be93a31fca5b8dcf
#
_entry.id   0d4172e10f6239a0be93a31fca5b8dcf
#
_cell.length_a   1.000
_cell.length_b   1.000
_cell.length_c   1.000
_cell.angle_alpha   90.00
_cell.angle_beta   90.00
_cell.angle_gamma   90.00
#
_symmetry.space_group_name_H-M   'P 1'
#
loop_
_entity.id
_entity.type
_entity.pdbx_description
1 polymer ?
#
loop_
_entity_poly.entity_id
_entity_poly.type
_entity_poly.pdbx_seq_one_letter_code
_entity_poly.pdbx_strand_id
1 'polypeptide(L)'
;MEILTTLGIFVIIVILGSFLNNLFPRIPAALFQIILGAAVTFIPNLPLHFEFESEMFMMLVIAPLLFTDGFNSSLKNIWLYKRPIIYMAIFLVLVTVIIVGSIIHLLLPMIPWAACFVLAAILSPTDAVAVKSITKGMKLPKGLMAILEGESLLNDASGLVSFNIALAAVLTNTFSVTNASYKFLVVAGGGAIFGLIIGIAFSYIKFIFSTKFADEFNILVIFQLITPVIVFYLAEHIGVSGIVAVVITALVYNYQRKLHLLTVVSSDAAVTIDSTQQIASYVLNGFVFTFLGYLLPEIYHTVFNNREIDIVYGFIISLVIVLGLMIVRLTFVYFNYISFQPHHFTTARKTAKIILNRKFDKGNYSRFSYSLIASLCGIHGTVTLATALMIPVVTSTGDNFPLRNTILFIASNVVLLSIVIGTLALPLVVKGEDEEKEYTQYSLREKILEGTLEELKER
;
A
#
# COMPACT_ATOMS: atom_id res chain seq x y z
N MET A 1 30.06 -0.35 -11.13
CA MET A 1 30.38 0.66 -10.10
C MET A 1 29.23 1.66 -9.95
N GLU A 2 28.68 2.21 -11.02
CA GLU A 2 27.64 3.26 -11.01
C GLU A 2 26.33 2.83 -10.31
N ILE A 3 25.83 1.62 -10.55
CA ILE A 3 24.62 1.08 -9.88
C ILE A 3 24.84 1.01 -8.36
N LEU A 4 26.01 0.54 -7.91
CA LEU A 4 26.31 0.41 -6.48
C LEU A 4 26.39 1.78 -5.79
N THR A 5 26.96 2.78 -6.47
CA THR A 5 27.00 4.17 -6.00
C THR A 5 25.61 4.76 -5.90
N THR A 6 24.76 4.55 -6.91
CA THR A 6 23.36 5.02 -6.91
C THR A 6 22.57 4.38 -5.76
N LEU A 7 22.67 3.07 -5.55
CA LEU A 7 22.04 2.39 -4.43
C LEU A 7 22.52 2.92 -3.08
N GLY A 8 23.85 3.14 -2.93
CA GLY A 8 24.43 3.71 -1.71
C GLY A 8 23.90 5.12 -1.41
N ILE A 9 23.77 5.97 -2.43
CA ILE A 9 23.20 7.32 -2.31
C ILE A 9 21.73 7.24 -1.90
N PHE A 10 20.95 6.34 -2.49
CA PHE A 10 19.54 6.18 -2.13
C PHE A 10 19.37 5.73 -0.68
N VAL A 11 20.20 4.82 -0.19
CA VAL A 11 20.18 4.41 1.23
C VAL A 11 20.51 5.60 2.14
N ILE A 12 21.49 6.43 1.78
CA ILE A 12 21.83 7.67 2.52
C ILE A 12 20.63 8.61 2.55
N ILE A 13 19.94 8.80 1.42
CA ILE A 13 18.73 9.65 1.34
C ILE A 13 17.60 9.11 2.23
N VAL A 14 17.41 7.78 2.25
CA VAL A 14 16.42 7.15 3.14
C VAL A 14 16.73 7.46 4.61
N ILE A 15 18.00 7.36 5.02
CA ILE A 15 18.44 7.68 6.39
C ILE A 15 18.22 9.16 6.68
N LEU A 16 18.64 10.07 5.78
CA LEU A 16 18.48 11.52 5.94
C LEU A 16 17.01 11.92 5.98
N GLY A 17 16.16 11.35 5.13
CA GLY A 17 14.71 11.60 5.12
C GLY A 17 14.06 11.21 6.45
N SER A 18 14.51 10.12 7.05
CA SER A 18 14.04 9.67 8.37
C SER A 18 14.55 10.54 9.50
N PHE A 19 15.79 10.99 9.41
CA PHE A 19 16.34 11.95 10.36
C PHE A 19 15.55 13.24 10.33
N LEU A 20 15.25 13.79 9.14
CA LEU A 20 14.42 14.97 8.98
C LEU A 20 12.99 14.77 9.50
N ASN A 21 12.39 13.61 9.29
CA ASN A 21 11.07 13.30 9.87
C ASN A 21 11.10 13.30 11.40
N ASN A 22 12.18 12.87 12.04
CA ASN A 22 12.33 12.97 13.49
C ASN A 22 12.45 14.42 13.99
N LEU A 23 13.08 15.30 13.21
CA LEU A 23 13.14 16.73 13.51
C LEU A 23 11.80 17.45 13.25
N PHE A 24 11.08 17.02 12.22
CA PHE A 24 9.80 17.60 11.80
C PHE A 24 8.70 16.50 11.74
N PRO A 25 8.19 16.01 12.88
CA PRO A 25 7.29 14.85 12.91
C PRO A 25 5.95 15.04 12.18
N ARG A 26 5.59 16.29 11.86
CA ARG A 26 4.37 16.61 11.11
C ARG A 26 4.49 16.33 9.61
N ILE A 27 5.70 16.18 9.09
CA ILE A 27 5.96 15.95 7.66
C ILE A 27 6.38 14.49 7.49
N PRO A 28 5.68 13.68 6.68
CA PRO A 28 6.04 12.29 6.45
C PRO A 28 7.44 12.12 5.87
N ALA A 29 8.16 11.07 6.26
CA ALA A 29 9.47 10.74 5.74
C ALA A 29 9.47 10.63 4.20
N ALA A 30 8.39 10.12 3.62
CA ALA A 30 8.20 10.00 2.17
C ALA A 30 8.38 11.34 1.43
N LEU A 31 7.85 12.45 1.96
CA LEU A 31 8.03 13.77 1.34
C LEU A 31 9.50 14.23 1.36
N PHE A 32 10.21 14.01 2.48
CA PHE A 32 11.64 14.32 2.54
C PHE A 32 12.44 13.46 1.56
N GLN A 33 12.13 12.17 1.46
CA GLN A 33 12.79 11.24 0.53
C GLN A 33 12.57 11.64 -0.92
N ILE A 34 11.35 12.06 -1.30
CA ILE A 34 11.05 12.58 -2.64
C ILE A 34 11.83 13.85 -2.92
N ILE A 35 11.81 14.82 -2.00
CA ILE A 35 12.53 16.10 -2.17
C ILE A 35 14.04 15.89 -2.29
N LEU A 36 14.62 15.06 -1.42
CA LEU A 36 16.05 14.74 -1.46
C LEU A 36 16.43 13.93 -2.70
N GLY A 37 15.56 13.00 -3.14
CA GLY A 37 15.73 12.26 -4.38
C GLY A 37 15.73 13.17 -5.61
N ALA A 38 14.86 14.18 -5.65
CA ALA A 38 14.89 15.20 -6.69
C ALA A 38 16.12 16.10 -6.59
N ALA A 39 16.49 16.52 -5.38
CA ALA A 39 17.64 17.42 -5.16
C ALA A 39 18.96 16.78 -5.60
N VAL A 40 19.13 15.48 -5.44
CA VAL A 40 20.38 14.79 -5.80
C VAL A 40 20.65 14.79 -7.31
N THR A 41 19.63 14.91 -8.16
CA THR A 41 19.79 14.97 -9.62
C THR A 41 20.44 16.29 -10.08
N PHE A 42 20.39 17.33 -9.27
CA PHE A 42 21.01 18.62 -9.57
C PHE A 42 22.49 18.71 -9.16
N ILE A 43 23.05 17.64 -8.54
CA ILE A 43 24.48 17.60 -8.18
C ILE A 43 25.29 17.25 -9.43
N PRO A 44 26.16 18.15 -9.94
CA PRO A 44 26.92 17.89 -11.15
C PRO A 44 27.95 16.76 -10.91
N ASN A 45 28.20 15.98 -11.96
CA ASN A 45 29.18 14.88 -11.98
C ASN A 45 28.90 13.71 -11.01
N LEU A 46 27.66 13.60 -10.49
CA LEU A 46 27.25 12.42 -9.75
C LEU A 46 26.88 11.32 -10.74
N PRO A 47 27.55 10.16 -10.74
CA PRO A 47 27.27 9.07 -11.68
C PRO A 47 26.00 8.33 -11.26
N LEU A 48 24.85 8.97 -11.45
CA LEU A 48 23.55 8.37 -11.19
C LEU A 48 23.06 7.76 -12.51
N HIS A 49 23.27 6.48 -12.69
CA HIS A 49 22.67 5.71 -13.76
C HIS A 49 21.89 4.55 -13.16
N PHE A 50 20.59 4.60 -13.28
CA PHE A 50 19.71 3.52 -12.90
C PHE A 50 18.84 3.19 -14.11
N GLU A 51 19.22 2.13 -14.84
CA GLU A 51 18.37 1.56 -15.86
C GLU A 51 17.20 0.86 -15.17
N PHE A 52 16.01 1.41 -15.36
CA PHE A 52 14.80 0.90 -14.77
C PHE A 52 14.26 -0.28 -15.58
N GLU A 53 14.42 -1.48 -15.05
CA GLU A 53 13.74 -2.67 -15.53
C GLU A 53 12.54 -2.96 -14.63
N SER A 54 11.34 -2.73 -15.19
CA SER A 54 10.09 -2.79 -14.41
C SER A 54 9.84 -4.15 -13.78
N GLU A 55 10.19 -5.24 -14.46
CA GLU A 55 10.00 -6.60 -13.94
C GLU A 55 10.91 -6.88 -12.74
N MET A 56 12.19 -6.50 -12.83
CA MET A 56 13.12 -6.62 -11.69
C MET A 56 12.69 -5.75 -10.51
N PHE A 57 12.19 -4.54 -10.77
CA PHE A 57 11.71 -3.67 -9.70
C PHE A 57 10.49 -4.26 -8.99
N MET A 58 9.53 -4.80 -9.74
CA MET A 58 8.38 -5.49 -9.17
C MET A 58 8.80 -6.71 -8.34
N MET A 59 9.76 -7.50 -8.83
CA MET A 59 10.23 -8.70 -8.17
C MET A 59 11.08 -8.41 -6.92
N LEU A 60 12.01 -7.44 -6.99
CA LEU A 60 13.00 -7.20 -5.93
C LEU A 60 12.56 -6.16 -4.91
N VAL A 61 11.62 -5.28 -5.26
CA VAL A 61 11.18 -4.18 -4.38
C VAL A 61 9.72 -4.36 -3.97
N ILE A 62 8.81 -4.42 -4.93
CA ILE A 62 7.37 -4.42 -4.63
C ILE A 62 6.90 -5.76 -4.04
N ALA A 63 7.34 -6.90 -4.57
CA ALA A 63 6.94 -8.20 -4.05
C ALA A 63 7.38 -8.41 -2.58
N PRO A 64 8.62 -8.10 -2.15
CA PRO A 64 9.00 -8.13 -0.73
C PRO A 64 8.22 -7.13 0.14
N LEU A 65 7.87 -5.94 -0.36
CA LEU A 65 7.03 -4.98 0.37
C LEU A 65 5.65 -5.57 0.66
N LEU A 66 4.96 -6.03 -0.37
CA LEU A 66 3.63 -6.62 -0.24
C LEU A 66 3.63 -7.89 0.61
N PHE A 67 4.70 -8.69 0.52
CA PHE A 67 4.88 -9.83 1.41
C PHE A 67 4.96 -9.40 2.88
N THR A 68 5.73 -8.36 3.18
CA THR A 68 5.87 -7.84 4.54
C THR A 68 4.53 -7.31 5.07
N ASP A 69 3.78 -6.59 4.25
CA ASP A 69 2.46 -6.06 4.61
C ASP A 69 1.46 -7.19 4.89
N GLY A 70 1.42 -8.22 4.03
CA GLY A 70 0.60 -9.42 4.24
C GLY A 70 1.01 -10.20 5.49
N PHE A 71 2.31 -10.38 5.71
CA PHE A 71 2.87 -11.09 6.86
C PHE A 71 2.57 -10.38 8.19
N ASN A 72 2.63 -9.05 8.23
CA ASN A 72 2.36 -8.25 9.42
C ASN A 72 0.87 -7.91 9.62
N SER A 73 0.03 -8.23 8.64
CA SER A 73 -1.39 -7.92 8.69
C SER A 73 -2.14 -8.64 9.83
N SER A 74 -3.18 -8.01 10.35
CA SER A 74 -4.02 -8.64 11.37
C SER A 74 -5.10 -9.52 10.73
N LEU A 75 -4.88 -10.84 10.62
CA LEU A 75 -5.87 -11.78 10.08
C LEU A 75 -7.23 -11.68 10.79
N LYS A 76 -7.22 -11.46 12.11
CA LYS A 76 -8.45 -11.24 12.88
C LYS A 76 -9.23 -10.03 12.38
N ASN A 77 -8.52 -8.93 12.08
CA ASN A 77 -9.13 -7.72 11.55
C ASN A 77 -9.60 -7.92 10.10
N ILE A 78 -8.81 -8.60 9.27
CA ILE A 78 -9.21 -8.94 7.89
C ILE A 78 -10.51 -9.74 7.88
N TRP A 79 -10.64 -10.76 8.74
CA TRP A 79 -11.88 -11.53 8.86
C TRP A 79 -13.04 -10.72 9.41
N LEU A 80 -12.78 -9.85 10.41
CA LEU A 80 -13.80 -9.00 11.03
C LEU A 80 -14.36 -7.97 10.03
N TYR A 81 -13.49 -7.37 9.22
CA TYR A 81 -13.82 -6.32 8.25
C TYR A 81 -13.80 -6.82 6.80
N LYS A 82 -13.91 -8.13 6.55
CA LYS A 82 -13.83 -8.72 5.20
C LYS A 82 -14.76 -8.08 4.17
N ARG A 83 -15.97 -7.68 4.57
CA ARG A 83 -16.95 -7.05 3.66
C ARG A 83 -16.47 -5.68 3.16
N PRO A 84 -16.19 -4.69 4.04
CA PRO A 84 -15.68 -3.40 3.55
C PRO A 84 -14.34 -3.54 2.83
N ILE A 85 -13.45 -4.43 3.26
CA ILE A 85 -12.16 -4.68 2.59
C ILE A 85 -12.39 -5.15 1.15
N ILE A 86 -13.22 -6.17 0.92
CA ILE A 86 -13.52 -6.67 -0.43
C ILE A 86 -14.23 -5.59 -1.27
N TYR A 87 -15.16 -4.83 -0.68
CA TYR A 87 -15.84 -3.75 -1.40
C TYR A 87 -14.86 -2.66 -1.84
N MET A 88 -13.92 -2.26 -0.99
CA MET A 88 -12.93 -1.25 -1.34
C MET A 88 -11.85 -1.80 -2.28
N ALA A 89 -11.36 -2.99 -2.03
CA ALA A 89 -10.26 -3.56 -2.81
C ALA A 89 -10.66 -4.02 -4.23
N ILE A 90 -11.92 -4.35 -4.47
CA ILE A 90 -12.38 -4.82 -5.79
C ILE A 90 -13.39 -3.84 -6.40
N PHE A 91 -14.52 -3.62 -5.74
CA PHE A 91 -15.60 -2.83 -6.35
C PHE A 91 -15.25 -1.35 -6.46
N LEU A 92 -14.61 -0.76 -5.44
CA LEU A 92 -14.16 0.63 -5.52
C LEU A 92 -13.08 0.79 -6.60
N VAL A 93 -12.14 -0.15 -6.73
CA VAL A 93 -11.11 -0.14 -7.78
C VAL A 93 -11.78 -0.11 -9.17
N LEU A 94 -12.72 -1.03 -9.45
CA LEU A 94 -13.43 -1.07 -10.73
C LEU A 94 -14.22 0.22 -11.00
N VAL A 95 -14.96 0.72 -10.02
CA VAL A 95 -15.70 1.99 -10.11
C VAL A 95 -14.74 3.16 -10.35
N THR A 96 -13.60 3.18 -9.67
CA THR A 96 -12.57 4.21 -9.85
C THR A 96 -12.01 4.18 -11.27
N VAL A 97 -11.64 2.99 -11.78
CA VAL A 97 -11.12 2.86 -13.15
C VAL A 97 -12.11 3.39 -14.18
N ILE A 98 -13.40 3.05 -14.04
CA ILE A 98 -14.43 3.50 -14.98
C ILE A 98 -14.66 5.01 -14.87
N ILE A 99 -14.92 5.52 -13.66
CA ILE A 99 -15.29 6.94 -13.48
C ILE A 99 -14.08 7.85 -13.75
N VAL A 100 -12.93 7.55 -13.13
CA VAL A 100 -11.74 8.39 -13.26
C VAL A 100 -11.16 8.28 -14.67
N GLY A 101 -11.16 7.09 -15.28
CA GLY A 101 -10.77 6.93 -16.68
C GLY A 101 -11.64 7.74 -17.63
N SER A 102 -12.95 7.82 -17.36
CA SER A 102 -13.86 8.69 -18.13
C SER A 102 -13.58 10.18 -17.90
N ILE A 103 -13.28 10.59 -16.67
CA ILE A 103 -12.89 11.97 -16.35
C ILE A 103 -11.58 12.32 -17.10
N ILE A 104 -10.60 11.43 -17.08
CA ILE A 104 -9.32 11.64 -17.78
C ILE A 104 -9.56 11.84 -19.28
N HIS A 105 -10.40 11.01 -19.92
CA HIS A 105 -10.70 11.16 -21.33
C HIS A 105 -11.44 12.46 -21.66
N LEU A 106 -12.34 12.92 -20.76
CA LEU A 106 -13.02 14.22 -20.93
C LEU A 106 -12.03 15.40 -20.81
N LEU A 107 -11.03 15.31 -19.95
CA LEU A 107 -10.00 16.35 -19.77
C LEU A 107 -8.91 16.31 -20.86
N LEU A 108 -8.60 15.12 -21.35
CA LEU A 108 -7.58 14.85 -22.36
C LEU A 108 -8.14 13.99 -23.49
N PRO A 109 -8.99 14.57 -24.38
CA PRO A 109 -9.62 13.80 -25.47
C PRO A 109 -8.63 13.20 -26.47
N MET A 110 -7.38 13.72 -26.50
CA MET A 110 -6.31 13.20 -27.33
C MET A 110 -5.79 11.83 -26.87
N ILE A 111 -6.03 11.46 -25.61
CA ILE A 111 -5.65 10.14 -25.08
C ILE A 111 -6.74 9.12 -25.43
N PRO A 112 -6.41 7.98 -26.07
CA PRO A 112 -7.36 6.91 -26.32
C PRO A 112 -8.01 6.38 -25.02
N TRP A 113 -9.26 5.97 -25.07
CA TRP A 113 -10.02 5.43 -23.92
C TRP A 113 -9.24 4.37 -23.15
N ALA A 114 -8.62 3.42 -23.84
CA ALA A 114 -7.87 2.35 -23.21
C ALA A 114 -6.67 2.90 -22.40
N ALA A 115 -5.96 3.92 -22.91
CA ALA A 115 -4.86 4.55 -22.19
C ALA A 115 -5.34 5.40 -20.99
N CYS A 116 -6.54 5.99 -21.08
CA CYS A 116 -7.18 6.64 -19.91
C CYS A 116 -7.50 5.62 -18.82
N PHE A 117 -7.97 4.43 -19.18
CA PHE A 117 -8.20 3.35 -18.24
C PHE A 117 -6.89 2.76 -17.66
N VAL A 118 -5.79 2.74 -18.45
CA VAL A 118 -4.45 2.43 -17.94
C VAL A 118 -4.07 3.39 -16.82
N LEU A 119 -4.17 4.69 -17.04
CA LEU A 119 -3.86 5.70 -16.02
C LEU A 119 -4.79 5.57 -14.80
N ALA A 120 -6.09 5.40 -15.00
CA ALA A 120 -7.03 5.23 -13.89
C ALA A 120 -6.76 3.96 -13.06
N ALA A 121 -6.34 2.86 -13.72
CA ALA A 121 -5.95 1.63 -13.04
C ALA A 121 -4.66 1.80 -12.21
N ILE A 122 -3.68 2.53 -12.75
CA ILE A 122 -2.44 2.92 -12.04
C ILE A 122 -2.77 3.73 -10.78
N LEU A 123 -3.77 4.61 -10.87
CA LEU A 123 -4.18 5.49 -9.78
C LEU A 123 -5.20 4.86 -8.81
N SER A 124 -5.58 3.61 -9.00
CA SER A 124 -6.57 2.97 -8.12
C SER A 124 -6.00 2.41 -6.81
N PRO A 125 -4.75 1.88 -6.74
CA PRO A 125 -4.16 1.43 -5.50
C PRO A 125 -3.89 2.56 -4.51
N THR A 126 -4.03 2.27 -3.21
CA THR A 126 -3.77 3.20 -2.11
C THR A 126 -2.78 2.62 -1.11
N ASP A 127 -1.98 3.45 -0.48
CA ASP A 127 -0.86 3.07 0.40
C ASP A 127 -1.22 3.28 1.87
N ALA A 128 -1.49 2.19 2.57
CA ALA A 128 -1.78 2.21 4.00
C ALA A 128 -0.56 2.58 4.86
N VAL A 129 0.68 2.34 4.36
CA VAL A 129 1.91 2.69 5.08
C VAL A 129 2.08 4.20 5.11
N ALA A 130 1.86 4.88 3.98
CA ALA A 130 1.85 6.33 3.91
C ALA A 130 0.78 6.93 4.84
N VAL A 131 -0.45 6.37 4.83
CA VAL A 131 -1.52 6.79 5.74
C VAL A 131 -1.10 6.64 7.20
N LYS A 132 -0.52 5.50 7.58
CA LYS A 132 -0.08 5.22 8.95
C LYS A 132 0.99 6.20 9.43
N SER A 133 1.90 6.60 8.56
CA SER A 133 2.93 7.59 8.88
C SER A 133 2.35 8.98 9.14
N ILE A 134 1.38 9.41 8.32
CA ILE A 134 0.71 10.72 8.44
C ILE A 134 -0.22 10.78 9.65
N THR A 135 -0.91 9.67 9.96
CA THR A 135 -1.89 9.62 11.05
C THR A 135 -1.30 9.23 12.41
N LYS A 136 0.03 9.17 12.51
CA LYS A 136 0.72 8.90 13.78
C LYS A 136 0.33 9.94 14.83
N GLY A 137 -0.17 9.49 15.98
CA GLY A 137 -0.69 10.38 17.05
C GLY A 137 -2.09 10.94 16.78
N MET A 138 -2.81 10.48 15.76
CA MET A 138 -4.19 10.87 15.49
C MET A 138 -5.17 9.74 15.84
N LYS A 139 -6.36 10.10 16.33
CA LYS A 139 -7.40 9.14 16.70
C LYS A 139 -8.35 8.88 15.53
N LEU A 140 -7.96 7.95 14.67
CA LEU A 140 -8.82 7.51 13.59
C LEU A 140 -10.11 6.82 14.09
N PRO A 141 -11.19 6.85 13.29
CA PRO A 141 -12.39 6.07 13.57
C PRO A 141 -12.06 4.59 13.79
N LYS A 142 -12.72 3.98 14.80
CA LYS A 142 -12.48 2.56 15.17
C LYS A 142 -12.58 1.63 13.95
N GLY A 143 -11.57 0.83 13.74
CA GLY A 143 -11.51 -0.15 12.66
C GLY A 143 -11.13 0.40 11.28
N LEU A 144 -11.10 1.73 11.09
CA LEU A 144 -10.77 2.31 9.79
C LEU A 144 -9.36 1.91 9.35
N MET A 145 -8.34 2.05 10.23
CA MET A 145 -6.96 1.67 9.88
C MET A 145 -6.85 0.20 9.47
N ALA A 146 -7.55 -0.69 10.19
CA ALA A 146 -7.56 -2.11 9.85
C ALA A 146 -8.24 -2.40 8.49
N ILE A 147 -9.25 -1.61 8.11
CA ILE A 147 -9.88 -1.70 6.79
C ILE A 147 -8.92 -1.19 5.73
N LEU A 148 -8.24 -0.06 5.97
CA LEU A 148 -7.28 0.52 5.02
C LEU A 148 -6.07 -0.40 4.79
N GLU A 149 -5.53 -1.04 5.84
CA GLU A 149 -4.46 -2.04 5.72
C GLU A 149 -4.91 -3.25 4.89
N GLY A 150 -6.12 -3.76 5.14
CA GLY A 150 -6.67 -4.88 4.37
C GLY A 150 -7.05 -4.50 2.94
N GLU A 151 -7.53 -3.28 2.72
CA GLU A 151 -7.81 -2.73 1.40
C GLU A 151 -6.51 -2.62 0.60
N SER A 152 -5.50 -1.91 1.12
CA SER A 152 -4.21 -1.68 0.46
C SER A 152 -3.57 -2.99 0.01
N LEU A 153 -3.58 -4.01 0.87
CA LEU A 153 -3.04 -5.33 0.55
C LEU A 153 -3.69 -6.00 -0.67
N LEU A 154 -5.01 -5.80 -0.87
CA LEU A 154 -5.77 -6.45 -1.95
C LEU A 154 -5.99 -5.54 -3.16
N ASN A 155 -6.06 -4.20 -2.99
CA ASN A 155 -6.29 -3.29 -4.09
C ASN A 155 -5.05 -3.16 -5.00
N ASP A 156 -3.83 -3.35 -4.47
CA ASP A 156 -2.61 -3.42 -5.26
C ASP A 156 -2.69 -4.53 -6.30
N ALA A 157 -3.17 -5.70 -5.89
CA ALA A 157 -3.38 -6.83 -6.79
C ALA A 157 -4.49 -6.55 -7.82
N SER A 158 -5.64 -6.01 -7.40
CA SER A 158 -6.76 -5.72 -8.31
C SER A 158 -6.46 -4.54 -9.23
N GLY A 159 -5.72 -3.53 -8.76
CA GLY A 159 -5.22 -2.42 -9.58
C GLY A 159 -4.27 -2.89 -10.68
N LEU A 160 -3.27 -3.73 -10.32
CA LEU A 160 -2.32 -4.26 -11.31
C LEU A 160 -3.00 -5.15 -12.35
N VAL A 161 -3.94 -6.01 -11.94
CA VAL A 161 -4.69 -6.83 -12.91
C VAL A 161 -5.53 -5.95 -13.83
N SER A 162 -6.18 -4.89 -13.29
CA SER A 162 -6.92 -3.92 -14.09
C SER A 162 -6.01 -3.15 -15.05
N PHE A 163 -4.81 -2.78 -14.60
CA PHE A 163 -3.77 -2.17 -15.43
C PHE A 163 -3.36 -3.08 -16.57
N ASN A 164 -3.03 -4.35 -16.31
CA ASN A 164 -2.63 -5.30 -17.35
C ASN A 164 -3.73 -5.54 -18.39
N ILE A 165 -5.00 -5.54 -17.98
CA ILE A 165 -6.14 -5.65 -18.89
C ILE A 165 -6.26 -4.40 -19.77
N ALA A 166 -6.19 -3.21 -19.15
CA ALA A 166 -6.26 -1.94 -19.88
C ALA A 166 -5.05 -1.78 -20.82
N LEU A 167 -3.85 -2.15 -20.37
CA LEU A 167 -2.63 -2.14 -21.17
C LEU A 167 -2.75 -3.08 -22.37
N ALA A 168 -3.23 -4.29 -22.19
CA ALA A 168 -3.48 -5.23 -23.28
C ALA A 168 -4.47 -4.66 -24.32
N ALA A 169 -5.48 -3.91 -23.88
CA ALA A 169 -6.42 -3.24 -24.78
C ALA A 169 -5.75 -2.13 -25.61
N VAL A 170 -4.78 -1.40 -25.04
CA VAL A 170 -3.97 -0.42 -25.80
C VAL A 170 -3.09 -1.14 -26.82
N LEU A 171 -2.41 -2.21 -26.41
CA LEU A 171 -1.44 -2.91 -27.26
C LEU A 171 -2.10 -3.68 -28.41
N THR A 172 -3.33 -4.17 -28.21
CA THR A 172 -4.04 -4.98 -29.24
C THR A 172 -5.10 -4.18 -30.00
N ASN A 173 -5.37 -2.93 -29.61
CA ASN A 173 -6.48 -2.10 -30.13
C ASN A 173 -7.86 -2.80 -30.07
N THR A 174 -8.00 -3.84 -29.23
CA THR A 174 -9.24 -4.58 -29.06
C THR A 174 -9.60 -4.70 -27.58
N PHE A 175 -10.83 -4.39 -27.24
CA PHE A 175 -11.34 -4.57 -25.89
C PHE A 175 -12.61 -5.41 -25.88
N SER A 176 -12.58 -6.49 -25.11
CA SER A 176 -13.75 -7.34 -24.87
C SER A 176 -13.94 -7.51 -23.36
N VAL A 177 -15.08 -7.07 -22.86
CA VAL A 177 -15.45 -7.20 -21.43
C VAL A 177 -15.40 -8.67 -20.99
N THR A 178 -15.90 -9.58 -21.82
CA THR A 178 -15.90 -11.01 -21.52
C THR A 178 -14.48 -11.57 -21.37
N ASN A 179 -13.60 -11.25 -22.32
CA ASN A 179 -12.19 -11.67 -22.27
C ASN A 179 -11.46 -11.02 -21.11
N ALA A 180 -11.73 -9.75 -20.82
CA ALA A 180 -11.17 -9.02 -19.70
C ALA A 180 -11.55 -9.66 -18.36
N SER A 181 -12.85 -9.94 -18.17
CA SER A 181 -13.35 -10.60 -16.95
C SER A 181 -12.79 -12.01 -16.79
N TYR A 182 -12.72 -12.79 -17.86
CA TYR A 182 -12.13 -14.13 -17.85
C TYR A 182 -10.64 -14.07 -17.48
N LYS A 183 -9.85 -13.21 -18.14
CA LYS A 183 -8.43 -13.03 -17.82
C LYS A 183 -8.23 -12.58 -16.37
N PHE A 184 -9.04 -11.62 -15.88
CA PHE A 184 -8.99 -11.20 -14.49
C PHE A 184 -9.15 -12.39 -13.51
N LEU A 185 -10.18 -13.22 -13.73
CA LEU A 185 -10.45 -14.36 -12.87
C LEU A 185 -9.34 -15.43 -12.96
N VAL A 186 -8.82 -15.70 -14.16
CA VAL A 186 -7.77 -16.70 -14.36
C VAL A 186 -6.44 -16.22 -13.77
N VAL A 187 -6.03 -15.00 -14.04
CA VAL A 187 -4.74 -14.47 -13.60
C VAL A 187 -4.74 -14.22 -12.09
N ALA A 188 -5.75 -13.53 -11.55
CA ALA A 188 -5.83 -13.26 -10.12
C ALA A 188 -6.19 -14.51 -9.32
N GLY A 189 -7.19 -15.29 -9.77
CA GLY A 189 -7.60 -16.54 -9.13
C GLY A 189 -6.50 -17.60 -9.18
N GLY A 190 -5.84 -17.75 -10.33
CA GLY A 190 -4.66 -18.62 -10.50
C GLY A 190 -3.53 -18.23 -9.56
N GLY A 191 -3.21 -16.93 -9.47
CA GLY A 191 -2.23 -16.40 -8.53
C GLY A 191 -2.58 -16.72 -7.07
N ALA A 192 -3.86 -16.58 -6.69
CA ALA A 192 -4.31 -16.91 -5.34
C ALA A 192 -4.16 -18.40 -5.02
N ILE A 193 -4.55 -19.29 -5.94
CA ILE A 193 -4.41 -20.74 -5.76
C ILE A 193 -2.92 -21.12 -5.72
N PHE A 194 -2.12 -20.61 -6.63
CA PHE A 194 -0.69 -20.86 -6.66
C PHE A 194 -0.01 -20.38 -5.37
N GLY A 195 -0.30 -19.14 -4.93
CA GLY A 195 0.23 -18.58 -3.69
C GLY A 195 -0.17 -19.39 -2.45
N LEU A 196 -1.39 -19.96 -2.42
CA LEU A 196 -1.83 -20.83 -1.36
C LEU A 196 -1.00 -22.14 -1.32
N ILE A 197 -0.84 -22.79 -2.48
CA ILE A 197 -0.11 -24.06 -2.58
C ILE A 197 1.37 -23.85 -2.21
N ILE A 198 2.02 -22.88 -2.82
CA ILE A 198 3.44 -22.58 -2.55
C ILE A 198 3.63 -22.06 -1.12
N GLY A 199 2.71 -21.23 -0.64
CA GLY A 199 2.73 -20.75 0.74
C GLY A 199 2.70 -21.90 1.76
N ILE A 200 1.84 -22.90 1.57
CA ILE A 200 1.79 -24.09 2.42
C ILE A 200 3.10 -24.91 2.30
N ALA A 201 3.56 -25.14 1.07
CA ALA A 201 4.79 -25.91 0.83
C ALA A 201 6.02 -25.25 1.47
N PHE A 202 6.21 -23.94 1.25
CA PHE A 202 7.34 -23.20 1.80
C PHE A 202 7.24 -23.07 3.33
N SER A 203 6.04 -22.91 3.88
CA SER A 203 5.84 -22.93 5.31
C SER A 203 6.21 -24.28 5.93
N TYR A 204 5.91 -25.39 5.25
CA TYR A 204 6.32 -26.73 5.69
C TYR A 204 7.85 -26.89 5.63
N ILE A 205 8.50 -26.39 4.58
CA ILE A 205 9.97 -26.37 4.48
C ILE A 205 10.57 -25.56 5.63
N LYS A 206 10.02 -24.36 5.91
CA LYS A 206 10.42 -23.52 7.04
C LYS A 206 10.26 -24.24 8.38
N PHE A 207 9.18 -24.99 8.56
CA PHE A 207 8.97 -25.81 9.77
C PHE A 207 10.06 -26.89 9.91
N ILE A 208 10.41 -27.61 8.83
CA ILE A 208 11.48 -28.60 8.86
C ILE A 208 12.82 -27.94 9.24
N PHE A 209 13.14 -26.77 8.68
CA PHE A 209 14.37 -26.05 9.02
C PHE A 209 14.38 -25.60 10.48
N SER A 210 13.27 -25.10 11.00
CA SER A 210 13.17 -24.66 12.40
C SER A 210 13.31 -25.80 13.40
N THR A 211 12.93 -27.04 13.02
CA THR A 211 13.05 -28.21 13.89
C THR A 211 14.42 -28.88 13.82
N LYS A 212 15.07 -28.88 12.64
CA LYS A 212 16.35 -29.55 12.43
C LYS A 212 17.56 -28.66 12.70
N PHE A 213 17.40 -27.34 12.52
CA PHE A 213 18.48 -26.34 12.61
C PHE A 213 18.05 -25.22 13.57
N ALA A 214 17.54 -25.57 14.74
CA ALA A 214 16.99 -24.62 15.72
C ALA A 214 18.00 -23.56 16.17
N ASP A 215 19.30 -23.86 16.15
CA ASP A 215 20.39 -22.96 16.54
C ASP A 215 20.82 -22.00 15.41
N GLU A 216 20.41 -22.26 14.15
CA GLU A 216 20.79 -21.46 12.97
C GLU A 216 19.62 -20.64 12.43
N PHE A 217 19.08 -19.73 13.23
CA PHE A 217 17.94 -18.89 12.83
C PHE A 217 18.20 -18.00 11.59
N ASN A 218 19.47 -17.73 11.25
CA ASN A 218 19.85 -16.97 10.05
C ASN A 218 19.31 -17.60 8.76
N ILE A 219 19.27 -18.92 8.67
CA ILE A 219 18.72 -19.65 7.53
C ILE A 219 17.23 -19.33 7.36
N LEU A 220 16.48 -19.25 8.47
CA LEU A 220 15.05 -18.93 8.45
C LEU A 220 14.80 -17.48 8.01
N VAL A 221 15.66 -16.54 8.43
CA VAL A 221 15.59 -15.13 8.02
C VAL A 221 15.82 -15.01 6.52
N ILE A 222 16.92 -15.60 6.01
CA ILE A 222 17.25 -15.56 4.57
C ILE A 222 16.14 -16.21 3.74
N PHE A 223 15.66 -17.38 4.17
CA PHE A 223 14.57 -18.08 3.50
C PHE A 223 13.31 -17.21 3.42
N GLN A 224 12.98 -16.49 4.49
CA GLN A 224 11.83 -15.60 4.51
C GLN A 224 12.00 -14.37 3.62
N LEU A 225 13.19 -13.77 3.56
CA LEU A 225 13.50 -12.62 2.70
C LEU A 225 13.45 -12.99 1.20
N ILE A 226 13.91 -14.19 0.83
CA ILE A 226 13.95 -14.62 -0.57
C ILE A 226 12.59 -15.19 -1.05
N THR A 227 11.73 -15.64 -0.14
CA THR A 227 10.42 -16.22 -0.46
C THR A 227 9.59 -15.37 -1.42
N PRO A 228 9.36 -14.05 -1.19
CA PRO A 228 8.54 -13.25 -2.09
C PRO A 228 9.10 -13.16 -3.51
N VAL A 229 10.44 -13.09 -3.64
CA VAL A 229 11.13 -13.04 -4.93
C VAL A 229 10.88 -14.33 -5.72
N ILE A 230 11.08 -15.48 -5.08
CA ILE A 230 10.87 -16.80 -5.71
C ILE A 230 9.40 -16.99 -6.09
N VAL A 231 8.47 -16.65 -5.18
CA VAL A 231 7.02 -16.82 -5.43
C VAL A 231 6.56 -15.93 -6.58
N PHE A 232 7.01 -14.68 -6.61
CA PHE A 232 6.70 -13.75 -7.70
C PHE A 232 7.19 -14.30 -9.04
N TYR A 233 8.46 -14.65 -9.12
CA TYR A 233 9.09 -15.18 -10.35
C TYR A 233 8.38 -16.43 -10.87
N LEU A 234 8.13 -17.40 -10.00
CA LEU A 234 7.47 -18.66 -10.40
C LEU A 234 6.04 -18.43 -10.87
N ALA A 235 5.28 -17.54 -10.20
CA ALA A 235 3.91 -17.24 -10.58
C ALA A 235 3.83 -16.54 -11.96
N GLU A 236 4.66 -15.51 -12.19
CA GLU A 236 4.71 -14.82 -13.49
C GLU A 236 5.15 -15.76 -14.62
N HIS A 237 6.10 -16.66 -14.34
CA HIS A 237 6.55 -17.65 -15.34
C HIS A 237 5.44 -18.65 -15.74
N ILE A 238 4.50 -18.94 -14.86
CA ILE A 238 3.32 -19.80 -15.15
C ILE A 238 2.18 -19.00 -15.81
N GLY A 239 2.28 -17.66 -15.84
CA GLY A 239 1.26 -16.77 -16.42
C GLY A 239 0.11 -16.44 -15.48
N VAL A 240 0.35 -16.50 -14.15
CA VAL A 240 -0.58 -16.03 -13.11
C VAL A 240 0.02 -14.84 -12.35
N SER A 241 -0.81 -14.07 -11.66
CA SER A 241 -0.34 -12.87 -10.96
C SER A 241 0.65 -13.17 -9.84
N GLY A 242 1.90 -12.74 -10.01
CA GLY A 242 2.96 -12.84 -9.00
C GLY A 242 2.63 -12.05 -7.75
N ILE A 243 2.05 -10.87 -7.87
CA ILE A 243 1.64 -10.04 -6.73
C ILE A 243 0.58 -10.74 -5.89
N VAL A 244 -0.49 -11.26 -6.52
CA VAL A 244 -1.53 -12.00 -5.80
C VAL A 244 -0.93 -13.23 -5.10
N ALA A 245 -0.06 -13.96 -5.80
CA ALA A 245 0.61 -15.14 -5.24
C ALA A 245 1.45 -14.79 -4.00
N VAL A 246 2.22 -13.71 -4.06
CA VAL A 246 3.05 -13.23 -2.94
C VAL A 246 2.20 -12.84 -1.74
N VAL A 247 1.12 -12.06 -1.96
CA VAL A 247 0.22 -11.62 -0.89
C VAL A 247 -0.45 -12.82 -0.21
N ILE A 248 -0.97 -13.79 -0.97
CA ILE A 248 -1.59 -15.00 -0.40
C ILE A 248 -0.56 -15.85 0.35
N THR A 249 0.65 -16.01 -0.19
CA THR A 249 1.76 -16.69 0.50
C THR A 249 2.07 -16.01 1.84
N ALA A 250 2.14 -14.68 1.87
CA ALA A 250 2.36 -13.91 3.10
C ALA A 250 1.26 -14.13 4.14
N LEU A 251 -0.01 -14.16 3.71
CA LEU A 251 -1.14 -14.46 4.60
C LEU A 251 -1.08 -15.88 5.16
N VAL A 252 -0.65 -16.87 4.36
CA VAL A 252 -0.42 -18.25 4.82
C VAL A 252 0.69 -18.30 5.87
N TYR A 253 1.80 -17.61 5.65
CA TYR A 253 2.89 -17.49 6.63
C TYR A 253 2.43 -16.83 7.93
N ASN A 254 1.66 -15.75 7.83
CA ASN A 254 1.06 -15.08 8.99
C ASN A 254 0.13 -16.01 9.77
N TYR A 255 -0.72 -16.78 9.07
CA TYR A 255 -1.62 -17.73 9.71
C TYR A 255 -0.85 -18.81 10.47
N GLN A 256 0.15 -19.40 9.83
CA GLN A 256 0.98 -20.43 10.46
C GLN A 256 1.81 -19.88 11.62
N ARG A 257 2.36 -18.68 11.53
CA ARG A 257 3.04 -18.03 12.66
C ARG A 257 2.16 -17.99 13.89
N LYS A 258 0.87 -17.69 13.75
CA LYS A 258 -0.08 -17.66 14.88
C LYS A 258 -0.39 -19.04 15.44
N LEU A 259 -0.38 -20.07 14.62
CA LEU A 259 -0.60 -21.46 15.07
C LEU A 259 0.63 -22.05 15.76
N HIS A 260 1.83 -21.73 15.28
CA HIS A 260 3.11 -22.30 15.76
C HIS A 260 3.80 -21.51 16.87
N LEU A 261 3.34 -20.29 17.19
CA LEU A 261 3.86 -19.53 18.33
C LEU A 261 3.80 -20.29 19.67
N LEU A 262 3.11 -21.43 19.68
CA LEU A 262 2.98 -22.25 20.87
C LEU A 262 4.00 -23.41 20.96
N THR A 263 4.84 -23.68 19.93
CA THR A 263 5.54 -24.98 19.95
C THR A 263 7.00 -25.05 19.45
N VAL A 264 7.57 -24.20 18.59
CA VAL A 264 8.85 -24.61 17.96
C VAL A 264 9.87 -23.47 17.69
N VAL A 265 9.48 -22.22 17.55
CA VAL A 265 10.46 -21.14 17.26
C VAL A 265 10.86 -20.46 18.56
N SER A 266 12.18 -20.36 18.83
CA SER A 266 12.66 -19.59 19.98
C SER A 266 12.16 -18.14 19.88
N SER A 267 11.86 -17.52 21.02
CA SER A 267 11.44 -16.11 21.10
C SER A 267 12.38 -15.18 20.34
N ASP A 268 13.68 -15.46 20.41
CA ASP A 268 14.75 -14.65 19.80
C ASP A 268 14.73 -14.72 18.28
N ALA A 269 14.52 -15.91 17.71
CA ALA A 269 14.40 -16.08 16.27
C ALA A 269 13.15 -15.35 15.71
N ALA A 270 12.03 -15.42 16.41
CA ALA A 270 10.81 -14.72 16.00
C ALA A 270 11.00 -13.19 16.01
N VAL A 271 11.63 -12.64 17.06
CA VAL A 271 11.94 -11.20 17.18
C VAL A 271 12.92 -10.78 16.07
N THR A 272 13.95 -11.59 15.80
CA THR A 272 14.92 -11.28 14.74
C THR A 272 14.28 -11.26 13.35
N ILE A 273 13.43 -12.24 13.03
CA ILE A 273 12.69 -12.28 11.77
C ILE A 273 11.80 -11.03 11.62
N ASP A 274 11.02 -10.70 12.65
CA ASP A 274 10.11 -9.55 12.63
C ASP A 274 10.90 -8.22 12.48
N SER A 275 12.00 -8.06 13.22
CA SER A 275 12.85 -6.87 13.14
C SER A 275 13.52 -6.72 11.77
N THR A 276 14.09 -7.81 11.23
CA THR A 276 14.74 -7.79 9.91
C THR A 276 13.73 -7.43 8.82
N GLN A 277 12.52 -7.97 8.89
CA GLN A 277 11.48 -7.69 7.91
C GLN A 277 10.97 -6.25 7.98
N GLN A 278 10.84 -5.69 9.19
CA GLN A 278 10.50 -4.29 9.39
C GLN A 278 11.57 -3.35 8.82
N ILE A 279 12.86 -3.65 9.06
CA ILE A 279 13.98 -2.89 8.52
C ILE A 279 13.98 -2.97 6.99
N ALA A 280 13.84 -4.17 6.42
CA ALA A 280 13.79 -4.36 4.97
C ALA A 280 12.63 -3.57 4.34
N SER A 281 11.41 -3.68 4.89
CA SER A 281 10.25 -2.91 4.42
C SER A 281 10.49 -1.40 4.50
N TYR A 282 11.08 -0.92 5.60
CA TYR A 282 11.39 0.48 5.78
C TYR A 282 12.38 1.00 4.72
N VAL A 283 13.45 0.26 4.46
CA VAL A 283 14.46 0.62 3.44
C VAL A 283 13.85 0.57 2.05
N LEU A 284 13.08 -0.47 1.73
CA LEU A 284 12.43 -0.62 0.41
C LEU A 284 11.40 0.48 0.15
N ASN A 285 10.54 0.81 1.13
CA ASN A 285 9.61 1.93 1.01
C ASN A 285 10.34 3.25 0.77
N GLY A 286 11.38 3.52 1.57
CA GLY A 286 12.19 4.72 1.41
C GLY A 286 12.90 4.77 0.07
N PHE A 287 13.39 3.63 -0.42
CA PHE A 287 13.99 3.51 -1.74
C PHE A 287 13.01 3.91 -2.84
N VAL A 288 11.75 3.44 -2.80
CA VAL A 288 10.74 3.77 -3.82
C VAL A 288 10.41 5.26 -3.82
N PHE A 289 10.23 5.88 -2.66
CA PHE A 289 9.97 7.33 -2.60
C PHE A 289 11.18 8.16 -3.04
N THR A 290 12.39 7.73 -2.71
CA THR A 290 13.63 8.36 -3.20
C THR A 290 13.75 8.25 -4.71
N PHE A 291 13.42 7.07 -5.26
CA PHE A 291 13.43 6.80 -6.69
C PHE A 291 12.38 7.62 -7.43
N LEU A 292 11.17 7.78 -6.85
CA LEU A 292 10.19 8.74 -7.38
C LEU A 292 10.79 10.15 -7.48
N GLY A 293 11.40 10.62 -6.39
CA GLY A 293 12.06 11.92 -6.40
C GLY A 293 13.11 12.05 -7.49
N TYR A 294 13.94 11.03 -7.64
CA TYR A 294 14.99 10.97 -8.66
C TYR A 294 14.42 11.08 -10.09
N LEU A 295 13.30 10.43 -10.37
CA LEU A 295 12.69 10.45 -11.71
C LEU A 295 11.92 11.74 -12.02
N LEU A 296 11.43 12.45 -11.02
CA LEU A 296 10.60 13.64 -11.22
C LEU A 296 11.23 14.68 -12.15
N PRO A 297 12.49 15.17 -11.94
CA PRO A 297 13.09 16.19 -12.79
C PRO A 297 13.18 15.76 -14.25
N GLU A 298 13.49 14.49 -14.51
CA GLU A 298 13.57 13.96 -15.88
C GLU A 298 12.19 13.93 -16.54
N ILE A 299 11.16 13.47 -15.83
CA ILE A 299 9.77 13.43 -16.32
C ILE A 299 9.31 14.86 -16.67
N TYR A 300 9.54 15.83 -15.78
CA TYR A 300 9.17 17.22 -16.00
C TYR A 300 9.91 17.85 -17.18
N HIS A 301 11.23 17.60 -17.27
CA HIS A 301 12.05 18.07 -18.40
C HIS A 301 11.60 17.47 -19.73
N THR A 302 11.27 16.19 -19.76
CA THR A 302 10.81 15.50 -20.96
C THR A 302 9.46 16.03 -21.46
N VAL A 303 8.50 16.20 -20.54
CA VAL A 303 7.18 16.76 -20.88
C VAL A 303 7.30 18.22 -21.36
N PHE A 304 8.17 19.01 -20.73
CA PHE A 304 8.42 20.40 -21.11
C PHE A 304 9.02 20.49 -22.52
N ASN A 305 10.04 19.70 -22.82
CA ASN A 305 10.74 19.76 -24.09
C ASN A 305 9.90 19.21 -25.26
N ASN A 306 9.18 18.14 -25.02
CA ASN A 306 8.35 17.51 -26.06
C ASN A 306 7.03 18.26 -26.31
N ARG A 307 6.68 19.22 -25.46
CA ARG A 307 5.42 19.98 -25.50
C ARG A 307 4.18 19.09 -25.64
N GLU A 308 4.22 17.90 -25.02
CA GLU A 308 3.08 16.98 -25.02
C GLU A 308 1.87 17.60 -24.35
N ILE A 309 2.11 18.35 -23.26
CA ILE A 309 1.09 19.10 -22.52
C ILE A 309 1.74 20.33 -21.86
N ASP A 310 1.00 21.39 -21.70
CA ASP A 310 1.43 22.52 -20.85
C ASP A 310 1.52 22.06 -19.38
N ILE A 311 2.64 22.39 -18.72
CA ILE A 311 2.93 21.93 -17.34
C ILE A 311 1.86 22.42 -16.36
N VAL A 312 1.41 23.66 -16.48
CA VAL A 312 0.38 24.23 -15.59
C VAL A 312 -0.94 23.50 -15.80
N TYR A 313 -1.31 23.29 -17.06
CA TYR A 313 -2.52 22.54 -17.41
C TYR A 313 -2.46 21.09 -16.92
N GLY A 314 -1.32 20.41 -17.09
CA GLY A 314 -1.09 19.06 -16.58
C GLY A 314 -1.18 18.98 -15.06
N PHE A 315 -0.66 20.00 -14.33
CA PHE A 315 -0.81 20.07 -12.88
C PHE A 315 -2.28 20.27 -12.44
N ILE A 316 -3.02 21.14 -13.14
CA ILE A 316 -4.45 21.35 -12.90
C ILE A 316 -5.23 20.05 -13.13
N ILE A 317 -4.94 19.33 -14.21
CA ILE A 317 -5.56 18.01 -14.50
C ILE A 317 -5.24 17.03 -13.36
N SER A 318 -3.99 16.95 -12.93
CA SER A 318 -3.60 16.08 -11.81
C SER A 318 -4.38 16.40 -10.54
N LEU A 319 -4.59 17.69 -10.24
CA LEU A 319 -5.39 18.13 -9.10
C LEU A 319 -6.88 17.73 -9.26
N VAL A 320 -7.44 17.91 -10.43
CA VAL A 320 -8.84 17.49 -10.72
C VAL A 320 -9.00 15.99 -10.59
N ILE A 321 -8.01 15.21 -11.03
CA ILE A 321 -8.01 13.75 -10.89
C ILE A 321 -7.96 13.35 -9.41
N VAL A 322 -7.08 13.95 -8.59
CA VAL A 322 -7.02 13.69 -7.14
C VAL A 322 -8.35 13.99 -6.47
N LEU A 323 -8.97 15.13 -6.78
CA LEU A 323 -10.29 15.47 -6.26
C LEU A 323 -11.36 14.47 -6.73
N GLY A 324 -11.30 14.04 -7.98
CA GLY A 324 -12.17 13.00 -8.54
C GLY A 324 -12.05 11.67 -7.79
N LEU A 325 -10.81 11.20 -7.56
CA LEU A 325 -10.50 10.02 -6.78
C LEU A 325 -11.08 10.12 -5.36
N MET A 326 -10.88 11.26 -4.70
CA MET A 326 -11.40 11.52 -3.36
C MET A 326 -12.94 11.54 -3.33
N ILE A 327 -13.59 12.13 -4.32
CA ILE A 327 -15.07 12.20 -4.41
C ILE A 327 -15.65 10.81 -4.66
N VAL A 328 -15.06 10.02 -5.57
CA VAL A 328 -15.48 8.64 -5.84
C VAL A 328 -15.39 7.80 -4.57
N ARG A 329 -14.25 7.86 -3.86
CA ARG A 329 -14.02 7.14 -2.61
C ARG A 329 -14.97 7.60 -1.50
N LEU A 330 -15.13 8.92 -1.30
CA LEU A 330 -16.07 9.49 -0.33
C LEU A 330 -17.50 9.00 -0.58
N THR A 331 -17.97 9.11 -1.80
CA THR A 331 -19.31 8.69 -2.22
C THR A 331 -19.51 7.19 -2.00
N PHE A 332 -18.53 6.38 -2.40
CA PHE A 332 -18.57 4.93 -2.23
C PHE A 332 -18.64 4.52 -0.75
N VAL A 333 -17.79 5.09 0.10
CA VAL A 333 -17.80 4.81 1.54
C VAL A 333 -19.07 5.32 2.19
N TYR A 334 -19.55 6.49 1.78
CA TYR A 334 -20.79 7.07 2.31
C TYR A 334 -22.00 6.17 2.04
N PHE A 335 -22.17 5.66 0.83
CA PHE A 335 -23.31 4.78 0.51
C PHE A 335 -23.16 3.39 1.16
N ASN A 336 -21.96 2.89 1.29
CA ASN A 336 -21.67 1.57 1.89
C ASN A 336 -21.38 1.62 3.39
N TYR A 337 -21.58 2.75 4.08
CA TYR A 337 -21.20 2.98 5.47
C TYR A 337 -21.63 1.87 6.45
N ILE A 338 -22.78 1.25 6.23
CA ILE A 338 -23.30 0.17 7.08
C ILE A 338 -22.35 -1.04 7.05
N SER A 339 -21.70 -1.32 5.92
CA SER A 339 -20.75 -2.43 5.77
C SER A 339 -19.46 -2.22 6.57
N PHE A 340 -19.11 -0.95 6.86
CA PHE A 340 -17.94 -0.59 7.64
C PHE A 340 -18.13 -0.76 9.16
N GLN A 341 -19.36 -1.01 9.60
CA GLN A 341 -19.66 -1.29 11.00
C GLN A 341 -19.48 -2.79 11.28
N PRO A 342 -18.70 -3.20 12.31
CA PRO A 342 -18.49 -4.61 12.60
C PRO A 342 -19.81 -5.29 12.96
N HIS A 343 -20.17 -6.36 12.26
CA HIS A 343 -21.45 -7.08 12.42
C HIS A 343 -21.70 -7.61 13.83
N HIS A 344 -20.66 -7.99 14.56
CA HIS A 344 -20.78 -8.45 15.95
C HIS A 344 -21.32 -7.37 16.91
N PHE A 345 -21.15 -6.10 16.59
CA PHE A 345 -21.63 -5.01 17.45
C PHE A 345 -23.14 -4.75 17.31
N THR A 346 -23.78 -5.12 16.20
CA THR A 346 -25.21 -4.83 16.02
C THR A 346 -26.10 -5.76 16.83
N THR A 347 -25.79 -7.07 16.88
CA THR A 347 -26.56 -8.06 17.63
C THR A 347 -26.19 -8.03 19.13
N ALA A 348 -24.89 -8.05 19.46
CA ALA A 348 -24.43 -7.92 20.84
C ALA A 348 -24.80 -6.56 21.46
N ARG A 349 -24.85 -5.46 20.64
CA ARG A 349 -25.27 -4.12 21.09
C ARG A 349 -26.77 -4.07 21.39
N LYS A 350 -27.61 -4.75 20.62
CA LYS A 350 -29.06 -4.88 20.93
C LYS A 350 -29.26 -5.63 22.24
N THR A 351 -28.57 -6.76 22.41
CA THR A 351 -28.67 -7.61 23.61
C THR A 351 -28.05 -6.93 24.85
N ALA A 352 -26.88 -6.30 24.71
CA ALA A 352 -26.24 -5.58 25.80
C ALA A 352 -26.95 -4.28 26.18
N LYS A 353 -27.64 -3.61 25.23
CA LYS A 353 -28.50 -2.45 25.55
C LYS A 353 -29.71 -2.84 26.38
N ILE A 354 -30.22 -4.07 26.16
CA ILE A 354 -31.35 -4.62 26.92
C ILE A 354 -30.88 -5.07 28.34
N ILE A 355 -29.67 -5.68 28.44
CA ILE A 355 -29.20 -6.31 29.70
C ILE A 355 -28.46 -5.30 30.61
N LEU A 356 -27.68 -4.36 30.06
CA LEU A 356 -26.74 -3.54 30.86
C LEU A 356 -27.14 -2.08 31.00
N ASN A 357 -28.24 -1.63 30.42
CA ASN A 357 -28.69 -0.22 30.44
C ASN A 357 -27.56 0.80 30.23
N ARG A 358 -26.44 0.39 29.60
CA ARG A 358 -25.28 1.23 29.32
C ARG A 358 -25.44 1.91 27.95
N LYS A 359 -25.28 3.22 27.91
CA LYS A 359 -25.06 3.97 26.68
C LYS A 359 -23.75 3.50 26.05
N PHE A 360 -23.83 2.59 25.09
CA PHE A 360 -22.65 2.29 24.25
C PHE A 360 -22.31 3.53 23.41
N ASP A 361 -21.04 3.88 23.46
CA ASP A 361 -20.43 4.98 22.72
C ASP A 361 -20.83 4.89 21.23
N LYS A 362 -21.69 5.78 20.77
CA LYS A 362 -21.87 6.04 19.34
C LYS A 362 -20.54 6.59 18.91
N GLY A 363 -19.78 5.85 18.09
CA GLY A 363 -18.49 6.31 17.59
C GLY A 363 -18.54 7.81 17.28
N ASN A 364 -17.53 8.54 17.76
CA ASN A 364 -17.46 10.03 17.79
C ASN A 364 -17.58 10.72 16.42
N TYR A 365 -17.79 9.97 15.33
CA TYR A 365 -17.82 10.48 13.95
C TYR A 365 -19.19 10.26 13.30
N SER A 366 -19.69 11.30 12.64
CA SER A 366 -20.86 11.21 11.77
C SER A 366 -20.55 10.35 10.54
N ARG A 367 -21.59 9.85 9.84
CA ARG A 367 -21.43 9.12 8.57
C ARG A 367 -20.59 9.89 7.57
N PHE A 368 -20.84 11.20 7.44
CA PHE A 368 -20.10 12.08 6.53
C PHE A 368 -18.65 12.24 6.98
N SER A 369 -18.39 12.53 8.27
CA SER A 369 -17.01 12.67 8.78
C SER A 369 -16.19 11.39 8.64
N TYR A 370 -16.81 10.22 8.90
CA TYR A 370 -16.16 8.93 8.67
C TYR A 370 -15.77 8.76 7.20
N SER A 371 -16.69 9.03 6.28
CA SER A 371 -16.45 8.90 4.84
C SER A 371 -15.43 9.89 4.32
N LEU A 372 -15.42 11.11 4.87
CA LEU A 372 -14.44 12.14 4.55
C LEU A 372 -13.02 11.72 5.00
N ILE A 373 -12.88 11.23 6.25
CA ILE A 373 -11.60 10.72 6.75
C ILE A 373 -11.14 9.54 5.90
N ALA A 374 -12.01 8.58 5.60
CA ALA A 374 -11.68 7.44 4.75
C ALA A 374 -11.27 7.87 3.34
N SER A 375 -11.85 8.94 2.80
CA SER A 375 -11.49 9.52 1.51
C SER A 375 -10.11 10.19 1.56
N LEU A 376 -9.84 11.00 2.58
CA LEU A 376 -8.54 11.64 2.79
C LEU A 376 -7.40 10.64 3.05
N CYS A 377 -7.73 9.47 3.58
CA CYS A 377 -6.79 8.33 3.70
C CYS A 377 -6.55 7.60 2.38
N GLY A 378 -7.17 7.98 1.27
CA GLY A 378 -6.89 7.45 -0.07
C GLY A 378 -5.61 8.04 -0.65
N ILE A 379 -4.46 7.75 -0.03
CA ILE A 379 -3.16 8.27 -0.43
C ILE A 379 -2.52 7.25 -1.37
N HIS A 380 -2.00 7.73 -2.50
CA HIS A 380 -1.30 6.92 -3.49
C HIS A 380 0.19 6.83 -3.12
N GLY A 381 0.81 5.68 -3.38
CA GLY A 381 2.17 5.43 -2.92
C GLY A 381 3.03 4.67 -3.92
N THR A 382 3.80 3.75 -3.36
CA THR A 382 4.88 3.03 -4.04
C THR A 382 4.40 2.17 -5.22
N VAL A 383 3.28 1.46 -5.08
CA VAL A 383 2.74 0.57 -6.12
C VAL A 383 2.20 1.36 -7.30
N THR A 384 1.57 2.52 -7.05
CA THR A 384 1.11 3.44 -8.11
C THR A 384 2.26 3.83 -9.03
N LEU A 385 3.40 4.24 -8.47
CA LEU A 385 4.56 4.62 -9.27
C LEU A 385 5.17 3.43 -10.01
N ALA A 386 5.36 2.31 -9.31
CA ALA A 386 5.91 1.10 -9.91
C ALA A 386 5.09 0.66 -11.13
N THR A 387 3.76 0.67 -10.99
CA THR A 387 2.84 0.32 -12.07
C THR A 387 2.90 1.33 -13.22
N ALA A 388 3.03 2.63 -12.92
CA ALA A 388 3.18 3.65 -13.96
C ALA A 388 4.43 3.41 -14.82
N LEU A 389 5.54 3.04 -14.20
CA LEU A 389 6.80 2.77 -14.89
C LEU A 389 6.78 1.47 -15.71
N MET A 390 5.83 0.58 -15.48
CA MET A 390 5.62 -0.62 -16.33
C MET A 390 5.03 -0.31 -17.70
N ILE A 391 4.58 0.92 -17.96
CA ILE A 391 4.08 1.30 -19.28
C ILE A 391 5.25 1.20 -20.30
N PRO A 392 5.13 0.38 -21.33
CA PRO A 392 6.20 0.22 -22.32
C PRO A 392 6.43 1.53 -23.10
N VAL A 393 7.65 1.74 -23.57
CA VAL A 393 7.98 2.90 -24.43
C VAL A 393 7.34 2.74 -25.79
N VAL A 394 7.34 1.50 -26.32
CA VAL A 394 6.87 1.16 -27.66
C VAL A 394 5.78 0.09 -27.56
N THR A 395 4.74 0.23 -28.36
CA THR A 395 3.66 -0.76 -28.49
C THR A 395 4.11 -1.96 -29.31
N SER A 396 3.32 -3.03 -29.31
CA SER A 396 3.58 -4.23 -30.14
C SER A 396 3.59 -3.96 -31.67
N THR A 397 3.01 -2.85 -32.09
CA THR A 397 3.02 -2.39 -33.51
C THR A 397 4.27 -1.60 -33.88
N GLY A 398 5.16 -1.30 -32.94
CA GLY A 398 6.36 -0.49 -33.12
C GLY A 398 6.15 1.01 -32.97
N ASP A 399 4.92 1.45 -32.67
CA ASP A 399 4.60 2.85 -32.41
C ASP A 399 4.90 3.22 -30.94
N ASN A 400 5.17 4.49 -30.66
CA ASN A 400 5.30 4.96 -29.30
C ASN A 400 3.99 4.80 -28.52
N PHE A 401 4.09 4.43 -27.22
CA PHE A 401 2.90 4.37 -26.39
C PHE A 401 2.24 5.76 -26.28
N PRO A 402 0.90 5.86 -26.46
CA PRO A 402 0.23 7.15 -26.53
C PRO A 402 0.45 7.99 -25.26
N LEU A 403 1.11 9.14 -25.41
CA LEU A 403 1.36 10.13 -24.36
C LEU A 403 1.92 9.53 -23.05
N ARG A 404 2.84 8.55 -23.18
CA ARG A 404 3.45 7.86 -22.02
C ARG A 404 4.01 8.84 -20.99
N ASN A 405 4.76 9.86 -21.43
CA ASN A 405 5.38 10.83 -20.53
C ASN A 405 4.35 11.68 -19.82
N THR A 406 3.27 12.06 -20.48
CA THR A 406 2.12 12.75 -19.88
C THR A 406 1.45 11.89 -18.82
N ILE A 407 1.28 10.58 -19.06
CA ILE A 407 0.72 9.64 -18.08
C ILE A 407 1.62 9.53 -16.85
N LEU A 408 2.94 9.38 -17.04
CA LEU A 408 3.92 9.36 -15.95
C LEU A 408 3.91 10.66 -15.15
N PHE A 409 3.84 11.80 -15.85
CA PHE A 409 3.75 13.12 -15.22
C PHE A 409 2.51 13.25 -14.34
N ILE A 410 1.34 12.89 -14.87
CA ILE A 410 0.08 12.95 -14.11
C ILE A 410 0.13 11.98 -12.92
N ALA A 411 0.58 10.74 -13.11
CA ALA A 411 0.67 9.75 -12.05
C ALA A 411 1.59 10.23 -10.91
N SER A 412 2.76 10.76 -11.24
CA SER A 412 3.71 11.30 -10.26
C SER A 412 3.13 12.48 -9.48
N ASN A 413 2.45 13.41 -10.17
CA ASN A 413 1.77 14.54 -9.52
C ASN A 413 0.62 14.09 -8.61
N VAL A 414 -0.16 13.08 -9.01
CA VAL A 414 -1.25 12.53 -8.18
C VAL A 414 -0.69 11.91 -6.90
N VAL A 415 0.41 11.17 -6.97
CA VAL A 415 1.09 10.64 -5.77
C VAL A 415 1.51 11.78 -4.85
N LEU A 416 2.22 12.79 -5.36
CA LEU A 416 2.65 13.94 -4.57
C LEU A 416 1.48 14.71 -3.95
N LEU A 417 0.48 15.05 -4.76
CA LEU A 417 -0.69 15.81 -4.31
C LEU A 417 -1.49 15.05 -3.26
N SER A 418 -1.66 13.72 -3.42
CA SER A 418 -2.39 12.92 -2.45
C SER A 418 -1.70 12.88 -1.08
N ILE A 419 -0.36 12.78 -1.04
CA ILE A 419 0.42 12.84 0.19
C ILE A 419 0.32 14.23 0.83
N VAL A 420 0.48 15.30 0.04
CA VAL A 420 0.39 16.68 0.54
C VAL A 420 -1.00 16.98 1.08
N ILE A 421 -2.05 16.66 0.33
CA ILE A 421 -3.44 16.88 0.76
C ILE A 421 -3.74 16.05 2.03
N GLY A 422 -3.33 14.77 2.08
CA GLY A 422 -3.49 13.93 3.26
C GLY A 422 -2.79 14.52 4.48
N THR A 423 -1.53 14.97 4.32
CA THR A 423 -0.73 15.57 5.40
C THR A 423 -1.36 16.86 5.95
N LEU A 424 -1.94 17.69 5.08
CA LEU A 424 -2.52 18.97 5.48
C LEU A 424 -3.97 18.84 5.97
N ALA A 425 -4.78 17.99 5.33
CA ALA A 425 -6.21 17.91 5.61
C ALA A 425 -6.57 16.95 6.75
N LEU A 426 -5.87 15.82 6.91
CA LEU A 426 -6.18 14.86 7.98
C LEU A 426 -6.12 15.46 9.39
N PRO A 427 -5.09 16.25 9.77
CA PRO A 427 -5.05 16.87 11.09
C PRO A 427 -6.20 17.85 11.37
N LEU A 428 -6.81 18.43 10.32
CA LEU A 428 -7.95 19.36 10.46
C LEU A 428 -9.27 18.64 10.73
N VAL A 429 -9.39 17.40 10.26
CA VAL A 429 -10.65 16.62 10.33
C VAL A 429 -10.61 15.57 11.44
N VAL A 430 -9.43 15.02 11.72
CA VAL A 430 -9.22 13.99 12.75
C VAL A 430 -8.86 14.65 14.08
N LYS A 431 -9.56 14.27 15.14
CA LYS A 431 -9.24 14.75 16.49
C LYS A 431 -7.91 14.14 16.95
N GLY A 432 -7.05 14.96 17.57
CA GLY A 432 -5.84 14.48 18.24
C GLY A 432 -6.15 13.47 19.36
N GLU A 433 -5.18 12.66 19.74
CA GLU A 433 -5.27 11.87 20.96
C GLU A 433 -5.30 12.84 22.15
N ASP A 434 -6.34 12.73 23.01
CA ASP A 434 -6.37 13.46 24.27
C ASP A 434 -5.24 12.89 25.16
N GLU A 435 -4.29 13.72 25.57
CA GLU A 435 -3.22 13.37 26.51
C GLU A 435 -3.78 12.80 27.83
N GLU A 436 -5.02 13.10 28.17
CA GLU A 436 -5.71 12.56 29.37
C GLU A 436 -5.80 11.02 29.42
N LYS A 437 -5.76 10.30 28.27
CA LYS A 437 -5.87 8.82 28.30
C LYS A 437 -4.56 8.11 28.57
N GLU A 438 -3.44 8.69 28.23
CA GLU A 438 -2.13 8.13 28.56
C GLU A 438 -1.89 8.24 30.08
N TYR A 439 -2.22 9.37 30.67
CA TYR A 439 -2.21 9.57 32.13
C TYR A 439 -3.15 8.58 32.84
N THR A 440 -4.36 8.33 32.30
CA THR A 440 -5.33 7.42 32.93
C THR A 440 -4.86 5.96 32.85
N GLN A 441 -4.14 5.58 31.80
CA GLN A 441 -3.62 4.22 31.66
C GLN A 441 -2.40 3.97 32.54
N TYR A 442 -1.53 4.98 32.72
CA TYR A 442 -0.42 4.95 33.66
C TYR A 442 -0.95 4.93 35.13
N SER A 443 -1.90 5.79 35.45
CA SER A 443 -2.50 5.84 36.79
C SER A 443 -3.28 4.58 37.16
N LEU A 444 -3.89 3.90 36.14
CA LEU A 444 -4.57 2.62 36.37
C LEU A 444 -3.58 1.48 36.59
N ARG A 445 -2.46 1.46 35.85
CA ARG A 445 -1.37 0.50 36.09
C ARG A 445 -0.69 0.70 37.43
N GLU A 446 -0.47 1.94 37.82
CA GLU A 446 0.10 2.32 39.13
C GLU A 446 -0.81 1.87 40.26
N LYS A 447 -2.12 2.13 40.20
CA LYS A 447 -3.12 1.65 41.18
C LYS A 447 -3.24 0.12 41.24
N ILE A 448 -3.11 -0.58 40.12
CA ILE A 448 -3.10 -2.05 40.09
C ILE A 448 -1.82 -2.57 40.72
N LEU A 449 -0.67 -1.95 40.44
CA LEU A 449 0.62 -2.31 41.07
C LEU A 449 0.64 -2.02 42.58
N GLU A 450 0.10 -0.89 43.01
CA GLU A 450 -0.03 -0.56 44.41
C GLU A 450 -0.96 -1.53 45.14
N GLY A 451 -2.12 -1.86 44.59
CA GLY A 451 -3.04 -2.84 45.17
C GLY A 451 -2.46 -4.25 45.26
N THR A 452 -1.69 -4.69 44.22
CA THR A 452 -1.00 -5.99 44.27
C THR A 452 0.17 -6.00 45.25
N LEU A 453 0.86 -4.88 45.49
CA LEU A 453 1.91 -4.73 46.48
C LEU A 453 1.36 -4.72 47.92
N GLU A 454 0.19 -4.16 48.14
CA GLU A 454 -0.51 -4.21 49.44
C GLU A 454 -0.97 -5.63 49.77
N GLU A 455 -1.59 -6.35 48.82
CA GLU A 455 -1.96 -7.75 49.01
C GLU A 455 -0.75 -8.69 49.25
N LEU A 456 0.42 -8.38 48.67
CA LEU A 456 1.66 -9.14 48.92
C LEU A 456 2.32 -8.81 50.24
N LYS A 457 2.04 -7.63 50.85
CA LYS A 457 2.54 -7.25 52.18
C LYS A 457 1.68 -7.79 53.31
N GLU A 458 0.40 -8.10 53.03
CA GLU A 458 -0.53 -8.70 54.00
C GLU A 458 -0.44 -10.23 54.08
N ARG A 459 0.28 -10.86 53.16
CA ARG A 459 0.63 -12.31 53.17
C ARG A 459 2.04 -12.51 53.72
#